data_d60c40e2d25c6c0b4488548adab91eb5
#
_entry.id   d60c40e2d25c6c0b4488548adab91eb5
#
_cell.length_a   1.000
_cell.length_b   1.000
_cell.length_c   1.000
_cell.angle_alpha   90.00
_cell.angle_beta   90.00
_cell.angle_gamma   90.00
#
_symmetry.space_group_name_H-M   'P 1'
#
loop_
_entity.id
_entity.type
_entity.pdbx_description
1 polymer ?
#
loop_
_entity_poly.entity_id
_entity_poly.type
_entity_poly.pdbx_seq_one_letter_code
_entity_poly.pdbx_strand_id
1 'polypeptide(L)'
;TVYAEWQPEYKYSLTVDSAAIVGIMGTTNKKKKSEVRVRKLDEYGTLIVNLIVPDTCMVVQLLNSSDKVMTQQRASASGVAEFYFLKPDNYYMRCFADNSGNGIWDVGEFESNLQPEQEWDVYGIPVMEQKPQALIKQKADKKKTPRERNKEREEEKKKKK
;
A
#
# COMPACT_ATOMS: atom_id res chain seq x y z
N THR A 1 -12.56 17.48 2.53
CA THR A 1 -11.47 16.82 1.76
C THR A 1 -10.80 17.89 0.90
N VAL A 2 -9.46 17.87 0.81
CA VAL A 2 -8.68 18.79 -0.04
C VAL A 2 -8.00 17.95 -1.11
N TYR A 3 -8.25 18.28 -2.37
CA TYR A 3 -7.61 17.65 -3.51
C TYR A 3 -6.54 18.58 -4.07
N ALA A 4 -5.33 18.07 -4.26
CA ALA A 4 -4.21 18.79 -4.85
C ALA A 4 -3.23 17.78 -5.47
N GLU A 5 -2.37 18.25 -6.34
CA GLU A 5 -1.25 17.46 -6.85
C GLU A 5 -0.16 17.41 -5.78
N TRP A 6 -0.17 16.35 -4.99
CA TRP A 6 0.77 16.15 -3.89
C TRP A 6 2.07 15.55 -4.42
N GLN A 7 3.16 16.29 -4.31
CA GLN A 7 4.49 15.79 -4.67
C GLN A 7 5.19 15.19 -3.45
N PRO A 8 5.85 14.03 -3.59
CA PRO A 8 6.63 13.42 -2.51
C PRO A 8 7.72 14.38 -1.99
N GLU A 9 8.05 14.27 -0.72
CA GLU A 9 9.08 15.03 -0.01
C GLU A 9 8.73 16.51 0.28
N TYR A 10 7.68 17.06 -0.30
CA TYR A 10 7.29 18.44 -0.08
C TYR A 10 6.48 18.63 1.20
N LYS A 11 6.64 19.81 1.78
CA LYS A 11 5.79 20.30 2.86
C LYS A 11 4.77 21.29 2.29
N TYR A 12 3.52 21.05 2.60
CA TYR A 12 2.41 21.90 2.20
C TYR A 12 1.82 22.61 3.41
N SER A 13 1.45 23.86 3.24
CA SER A 13 0.77 24.65 4.26
C SER A 13 -0.59 25.06 3.75
N LEU A 14 -1.64 24.55 4.39
CA LEU A 14 -3.00 24.97 4.15
C LEU A 14 -3.37 26.06 5.14
N THR A 15 -3.70 27.24 4.65
CA THR A 15 -4.19 28.35 5.47
C THR A 15 -5.63 28.66 5.10
N VAL A 16 -6.50 28.64 6.08
CA VAL A 16 -7.89 29.10 5.95
C VAL A 16 -7.98 30.39 6.73
N ASP A 17 -8.21 31.50 6.05
CA ASP A 17 -8.32 32.80 6.70
C ASP A 17 -9.61 32.94 7.54
N SER A 18 -9.63 33.89 8.46
CA SER A 18 -10.82 34.15 9.25
C SER A 18 -11.95 34.63 8.36
N ALA A 19 -13.17 34.22 8.65
CA ALA A 19 -14.36 34.51 7.87
C ALA A 19 -14.34 34.02 6.40
N ALA A 20 -13.41 33.12 6.05
CA ALA A 20 -13.40 32.49 4.74
C ALA A 20 -14.56 31.47 4.55
N ILE A 21 -15.08 30.95 5.64
CA ILE A 21 -16.25 30.06 5.67
C ILE A 21 -17.31 30.69 6.55
N VAL A 22 -18.49 30.85 5.97
CA VAL A 22 -19.66 31.39 6.68
C VAL A 22 -20.68 30.24 6.81
N GLY A 23 -21.06 29.94 8.04
CA GLY A 23 -22.12 28.98 8.32
C GLY A 23 -23.52 29.56 8.05
N ILE A 24 -24.50 28.68 7.91
CA ILE A 24 -25.90 29.05 7.63
C ILE A 24 -26.45 30.05 8.64
N MET A 25 -25.98 30.00 9.89
CA MET A 25 -26.39 30.92 10.98
C MET A 25 -25.47 32.14 11.06
N GLY A 26 -24.71 32.47 10.02
CA GLY A 26 -23.82 33.64 9.99
C GLY A 26 -22.54 33.49 10.83
N THR A 27 -22.30 32.35 11.42
CA THR A 27 -21.04 32.07 12.15
C THR A 27 -19.86 31.98 11.19
N THR A 28 -18.74 32.58 11.57
CA THR A 28 -17.52 32.56 10.76
C THR A 28 -16.42 31.74 11.41
N ASN A 29 -15.53 31.16 10.58
CA ASN A 29 -14.36 30.47 11.08
C ASN A 29 -13.28 31.43 11.56
N LYS A 30 -12.47 30.98 12.52
CA LYS A 30 -11.19 31.61 12.88
C LYS A 30 -10.10 31.19 11.89
N LYS A 31 -9.07 32.00 11.75
CA LYS A 31 -7.88 31.63 10.94
C LYS A 31 -7.28 30.34 11.45
N LYS A 32 -7.09 29.38 10.54
CA LYS A 32 -6.48 28.08 10.84
C LYS A 32 -5.37 27.77 9.84
N LYS A 33 -4.19 27.43 10.35
CA LYS A 33 -3.08 26.95 9.55
C LYS A 33 -2.85 25.48 9.88
N SER A 34 -2.71 24.64 8.84
CA SER A 34 -2.38 23.22 8.95
C SER A 34 -1.20 22.91 8.05
N GLU A 35 -0.22 22.21 8.55
CA GLU A 35 0.95 21.79 7.78
C GLU A 35 0.89 20.28 7.56
N VAL A 36 1.11 19.88 6.31
CA VAL A 36 1.15 18.47 5.88
C VAL A 36 2.46 18.23 5.17
N ARG A 37 3.19 17.21 5.58
CA ARG A 37 4.38 16.73 4.87
C ARG A 37 4.02 15.47 4.10
N VAL A 38 4.28 15.48 2.81
CA VAL A 38 4.19 14.26 1.98
C VAL A 38 5.49 13.49 2.14
N ARG A 39 5.37 12.23 2.50
CA ARG A 39 6.51 11.33 2.69
C ARG A 39 7.10 10.92 1.34
N LYS A 40 8.29 10.33 1.37
CA LYS A 40 8.89 9.69 0.21
C LYS A 40 8.08 8.49 -0.24
N LEU A 41 8.14 8.15 -1.52
CA LEU A 41 7.44 6.99 -2.07
C LEU A 41 7.98 5.66 -1.50
N ASP A 42 9.28 5.62 -1.21
CA ASP A 42 9.97 4.46 -0.62
C ASP A 42 9.58 4.18 0.85
N GLU A 43 8.98 5.18 1.54
CA GLU A 43 8.44 5.03 2.88
C GLU A 43 7.06 4.34 2.91
N TYR A 44 6.50 4.00 1.75
CA TYR A 44 5.20 3.34 1.64
C TYR A 44 5.35 1.91 1.11
N GLY A 45 4.43 1.06 1.52
CA GLY A 45 4.30 -0.29 0.98
C GLY A 45 3.18 -0.39 -0.04
N THR A 46 3.23 -1.45 -0.81
CA THR A 46 2.16 -1.87 -1.72
C THR A 46 1.74 -3.29 -1.36
N LEU A 47 0.44 -3.54 -1.33
CA LEU A 47 -0.13 -4.86 -1.13
C LEU A 47 -0.98 -5.21 -2.35
N ILE A 48 -0.67 -6.35 -2.98
CA ILE A 48 -1.44 -6.91 -4.08
C ILE A 48 -2.09 -8.19 -3.57
N VAL A 49 -3.40 -8.25 -3.63
CA VAL A 49 -4.19 -9.39 -3.19
C VAL A 49 -4.74 -10.10 -4.42
N ASN A 50 -4.42 -11.39 -4.56
CA ASN A 50 -4.97 -12.25 -5.60
C ASN A 50 -6.03 -13.16 -4.96
N LEU A 51 -7.27 -12.99 -5.36
CA LEU A 51 -8.38 -13.81 -4.91
C LEU A 51 -8.58 -14.99 -5.85
N ILE A 52 -8.57 -16.19 -5.30
CA ILE A 52 -8.86 -17.42 -6.04
C ILE A 52 -10.34 -17.73 -5.83
N VAL A 53 -11.21 -16.86 -6.33
CA VAL A 53 -12.65 -16.99 -6.17
C VAL A 53 -13.35 -16.74 -7.51
N PRO A 54 -14.34 -17.53 -7.88
CA PRO A 54 -15.03 -17.37 -9.17
C PRO A 54 -15.93 -16.14 -9.27
N ASP A 55 -16.09 -15.34 -8.20
CA ASP A 55 -17.05 -14.25 -8.14
C ASP A 55 -16.44 -12.88 -8.45
N THR A 56 -17.11 -12.14 -9.34
CA THR A 56 -16.66 -10.83 -9.83
C THR A 56 -17.05 -9.66 -8.90
N CYS A 57 -17.82 -9.93 -7.85
CA CYS A 57 -18.35 -8.90 -6.94
C CYS A 57 -17.62 -8.84 -5.60
N MET A 58 -16.35 -9.23 -5.55
CA MET A 58 -15.59 -9.25 -4.31
C MET A 58 -15.10 -7.87 -3.92
N VAL A 59 -15.33 -7.47 -2.68
CA VAL A 59 -14.74 -6.30 -2.04
C VAL A 59 -13.70 -6.76 -1.03
N VAL A 60 -12.52 -6.13 -1.09
CA VAL A 60 -11.42 -6.36 -0.16
C VAL A 60 -11.24 -5.12 0.70
N GLN A 61 -11.32 -5.30 2.00
CA GLN A 61 -11.08 -4.26 3.01
C GLN A 61 -9.78 -4.51 3.74
N LEU A 62 -8.98 -3.47 3.94
CA LEU A 62 -7.86 -3.49 4.87
C LEU A 62 -8.26 -2.79 6.16
N LEU A 63 -8.05 -3.48 7.27
CA LEU A 63 -8.39 -3.03 8.61
C LEU A 63 -7.11 -2.83 9.43
N ASN A 64 -7.21 -2.00 10.46
CA ASN A 64 -6.16 -1.88 11.48
C ASN A 64 -6.38 -2.89 12.62
N SER A 65 -5.49 -2.88 13.61
CA SER A 65 -5.57 -3.73 14.81
C SER A 65 -6.81 -3.50 15.68
N SER A 66 -7.56 -2.44 15.43
CA SER A 66 -8.82 -2.11 16.12
C SER A 66 -10.06 -2.43 15.27
N ASP A 67 -9.92 -3.28 14.25
CA ASP A 67 -10.98 -3.69 13.32
C ASP A 67 -11.62 -2.53 12.55
N LYS A 68 -10.92 -1.42 12.43
CA LYS A 68 -11.39 -0.25 11.67
C LYS A 68 -10.91 -0.33 10.23
N VAL A 69 -11.84 -0.22 9.29
CA VAL A 69 -11.53 -0.15 7.85
C VAL A 69 -10.69 1.09 7.54
N MET A 70 -9.51 0.86 7.02
CA MET A 70 -8.55 1.88 6.61
C MET A 70 -8.72 2.24 5.14
N THR A 71 -8.91 1.24 4.31
CA THR A 71 -9.14 1.37 2.88
C THR A 71 -9.87 0.14 2.34
N GLN A 72 -10.57 0.30 1.24
CA GLN A 72 -11.22 -0.82 0.54
C GLN A 72 -11.08 -0.67 -0.96
N GLN A 73 -11.07 -1.81 -1.64
CA GLN A 73 -11.01 -1.91 -3.10
C GLN A 73 -11.92 -3.03 -3.57
N ARG A 74 -12.58 -2.80 -4.71
CA ARG A 74 -13.27 -3.87 -5.42
C ARG A 74 -12.25 -4.65 -6.25
N ALA A 75 -12.29 -5.97 -6.16
CA ALA A 75 -11.43 -6.81 -6.98
C ALA A 75 -11.77 -6.64 -8.46
N SER A 76 -10.74 -6.68 -9.29
CA SER A 76 -10.89 -6.69 -10.75
C SER A 76 -11.55 -7.99 -11.22
N ALA A 77 -11.95 -8.04 -12.49
CA ALA A 77 -12.49 -9.27 -13.11
C ALA A 77 -11.49 -10.44 -13.09
N SER A 78 -10.19 -10.18 -12.92
CA SER A 78 -9.15 -11.18 -12.73
C SER A 78 -8.94 -11.58 -11.27
N GLY A 79 -9.74 -11.07 -10.33
CA GLY A 79 -9.62 -11.35 -8.90
C GLY A 79 -8.48 -10.61 -8.20
N VAL A 80 -7.99 -9.50 -8.77
CA VAL A 80 -6.87 -8.74 -8.19
C VAL A 80 -7.39 -7.48 -7.52
N ALA A 81 -6.99 -7.24 -6.28
CA ALA A 81 -7.16 -5.98 -5.57
C ALA A 81 -5.79 -5.40 -5.20
N GLU A 82 -5.56 -4.13 -5.54
CA GLU A 82 -4.27 -3.47 -5.37
C GLU A 82 -4.41 -2.29 -4.40
N PHE A 83 -3.53 -2.27 -3.40
CA PHE A 83 -3.47 -1.22 -2.40
C PHE A 83 -2.11 -0.56 -2.44
N TYR A 84 -2.08 0.71 -2.77
CA TYR A 84 -0.86 1.50 -2.88
C TYR A 84 -0.74 2.49 -1.73
N PHE A 85 0.47 2.95 -1.48
CA PHE A 85 0.80 3.97 -0.48
C PHE A 85 0.37 3.60 0.95
N LEU A 86 0.45 2.33 1.26
CA LEU A 86 0.20 1.85 2.61
C LEU A 86 1.36 2.23 3.53
N LYS A 87 1.04 2.65 4.74
CA LYS A 87 2.07 2.82 5.77
C LYS A 87 2.60 1.45 6.18
N PRO A 88 3.90 1.31 6.47
CA PRO A 88 4.43 0.07 7.02
C PRO A 88 3.75 -0.24 8.36
N ASP A 89 2.97 -1.31 8.38
CA ASP A 89 2.22 -1.77 9.56
C ASP A 89 1.70 -3.20 9.32
N ASN A 90 1.12 -3.81 10.35
CA ASN A 90 0.38 -5.06 10.24
C ASN A 90 -1.09 -4.74 9.95
N TYR A 91 -1.58 -5.25 8.84
CA TYR A 91 -2.97 -5.10 8.43
C TYR A 91 -3.73 -6.39 8.62
N TYR A 92 -5.02 -6.25 8.81
CA TYR A 92 -5.99 -7.33 8.72
C TYR A 92 -6.75 -7.14 7.42
N MET A 93 -7.18 -8.22 6.82
CA MET A 93 -7.91 -8.19 5.57
C MET A 93 -9.24 -8.89 5.77
N ARG A 94 -10.30 -8.25 5.32
CA ARG A 94 -11.63 -8.82 5.20
C ARG A 94 -12.03 -8.79 3.73
N CYS A 95 -12.56 -9.90 3.26
CA CYS A 95 -13.12 -9.99 1.91
C CYS A 95 -14.57 -10.41 2.03
N PHE A 96 -15.44 -9.83 1.23
CA PHE A 96 -16.81 -10.27 1.15
C PHE A 96 -17.37 -10.18 -0.28
N ALA A 97 -18.39 -11.00 -0.55
CA ALA A 97 -19.09 -11.01 -1.82
C ALA A 97 -20.19 -9.95 -1.78
N ASP A 98 -19.95 -8.80 -2.43
CA ASP A 98 -20.88 -7.68 -2.52
C ASP A 98 -21.92 -7.96 -3.63
N ASN A 99 -22.95 -8.73 -3.31
CA ASN A 99 -23.99 -9.13 -4.26
C ASN A 99 -24.95 -7.97 -4.57
N SER A 100 -25.13 -7.06 -3.62
CA SER A 100 -25.97 -5.88 -3.77
C SER A 100 -25.31 -4.76 -4.58
N GLY A 101 -23.97 -4.77 -4.69
CA GLY A 101 -23.19 -3.76 -5.38
C GLY A 101 -23.03 -2.44 -4.62
N ASN A 102 -23.39 -2.41 -3.32
CA ASN A 102 -23.38 -1.21 -2.49
C ASN A 102 -22.01 -0.92 -1.85
N GLY A 103 -21.06 -1.87 -1.88
CA GLY A 103 -19.73 -1.75 -1.26
C GLY A 103 -19.70 -1.91 0.25
N ILE A 104 -20.81 -2.37 0.84
CA ILE A 104 -20.99 -2.61 2.27
C ILE A 104 -21.40 -4.05 2.45
N TRP A 105 -20.85 -4.72 3.45
CA TRP A 105 -21.29 -6.07 3.79
C TRP A 105 -22.72 -6.03 4.33
N ASP A 106 -23.61 -6.77 3.68
CA ASP A 106 -25.02 -6.84 4.03
C ASP A 106 -25.28 -8.01 4.97
N VAL A 107 -25.89 -7.70 6.11
CA VAL A 107 -26.46 -8.70 7.02
C VAL A 107 -27.70 -9.29 6.36
N GLY A 108 -27.98 -10.59 6.61
CA GLY A 108 -29.18 -11.19 6.12
C GLY A 108 -30.43 -10.54 6.72
N GLU A 109 -31.56 -10.72 6.04
CA GLU A 109 -32.86 -10.24 6.47
C GLU A 109 -33.83 -11.40 6.63
N PHE A 110 -34.31 -11.59 7.84
CA PHE A 110 -35.16 -12.73 8.17
C PHE A 110 -36.53 -12.69 7.46
N GLU A 111 -37.15 -11.51 7.35
CA GLU A 111 -38.49 -11.34 6.76
C GLU A 111 -38.51 -11.66 5.26
N SER A 112 -37.45 -11.28 4.54
CA SER A 112 -37.28 -11.55 3.11
C SER A 112 -36.56 -12.88 2.83
N ASN A 113 -36.16 -13.62 3.87
CA ASN A 113 -35.37 -14.84 3.79
C ASN A 113 -34.04 -14.67 3.05
N LEU A 114 -33.46 -13.47 3.16
CA LEU A 114 -32.18 -13.12 2.57
C LEU A 114 -31.06 -13.59 3.49
N GLN A 115 -30.13 -14.37 2.95
CA GLN A 115 -28.92 -14.78 3.67
C GLN A 115 -27.91 -13.66 3.72
N PRO A 116 -27.08 -13.56 4.80
CA PRO A 116 -25.98 -12.61 4.85
C PRO A 116 -24.97 -12.88 3.74
N GLU A 117 -24.31 -11.82 3.29
CA GLU A 117 -23.23 -11.94 2.33
C GLU A 117 -22.05 -12.73 2.91
N GLN A 118 -21.40 -13.53 2.08
CA GLN A 118 -20.29 -14.37 2.49
C GLN A 118 -19.05 -13.52 2.74
N GLU A 119 -18.39 -13.71 3.89
CA GLU A 119 -17.16 -13.00 4.24
C GLU A 119 -16.03 -13.95 4.64
N TRP A 120 -14.79 -13.47 4.47
CA TRP A 120 -13.56 -14.16 4.86
C TRP A 120 -12.59 -13.17 5.47
N ASP A 121 -11.99 -13.52 6.61
CA ASP A 121 -10.98 -12.72 7.30
C ASP A 121 -9.59 -13.35 7.22
N VAL A 122 -8.58 -12.52 6.98
CA VAL A 122 -7.17 -12.90 7.04
C VAL A 122 -6.44 -11.95 7.99
N TYR A 123 -5.73 -12.50 8.95
CA TYR A 123 -5.07 -11.76 10.01
C TYR A 123 -3.57 -11.64 9.82
N GLY A 124 -3.00 -10.51 10.23
CA GLY A 124 -1.56 -10.35 10.40
C GLY A 124 -0.76 -10.26 9.08
N ILE A 125 -1.22 -9.46 8.12
CA ILE A 125 -0.49 -9.22 6.86
C ILE A 125 0.55 -8.10 7.09
N PRO A 126 1.86 -8.41 7.11
CA PRO A 126 2.89 -7.39 7.26
C PRO A 126 3.09 -6.63 5.95
N VAL A 127 2.92 -5.32 5.99
CA VAL A 127 3.29 -4.42 4.89
C VAL A 127 4.60 -3.73 5.27
N MET A 128 5.63 -3.93 4.47
CA MET A 128 6.96 -3.35 4.67
C MET A 128 7.17 -2.15 3.74
N GLU A 129 8.10 -1.27 4.12
CA GLU A 129 8.60 -0.22 3.24
C GLU A 129 9.17 -0.84 1.96
N GLN A 130 8.86 -0.24 0.83
CA GLN A 130 9.56 -0.54 -0.42
C GLN A 130 10.94 0.13 -0.35
N LYS A 131 11.88 -0.53 0.33
CA LYS A 131 13.28 -0.11 0.21
C LYS A 131 13.64 -0.20 -1.27
N PRO A 132 14.16 0.90 -1.89
CA PRO A 132 14.71 0.78 -3.23
C PRO A 132 15.67 -0.40 -3.17
N GLN A 133 15.43 -1.40 -4.02
CA GLN A 133 16.40 -2.47 -4.20
C GLN A 133 17.67 -1.71 -4.58
N ALA A 134 18.60 -1.60 -3.62
CA ALA A 134 19.94 -1.19 -3.96
C ALA A 134 20.29 -2.11 -5.11
N LEU A 135 20.43 -1.52 -6.30
CA LEU A 135 20.97 -2.22 -7.44
C LEU A 135 22.19 -2.91 -6.86
N ILE A 136 22.05 -4.18 -6.54
CA ILE A 136 23.17 -5.05 -6.28
C ILE A 136 23.86 -4.94 -7.61
N LYS A 137 24.79 -3.98 -7.71
CA LYS A 137 25.82 -4.05 -8.70
C LYS A 137 26.44 -5.40 -8.39
N GLN A 138 25.90 -6.45 -9.01
CA GLN A 138 26.65 -7.65 -9.19
C GLN A 138 27.94 -7.10 -9.73
N LYS A 139 28.96 -7.05 -8.87
CA LYS A 139 30.32 -6.96 -9.33
C LYS A 139 30.35 -8.11 -10.30
N ALA A 140 30.22 -7.77 -11.59
CA ALA A 140 30.45 -8.74 -12.61
C ALA A 140 31.82 -9.26 -12.23
N ASP A 141 31.87 -10.48 -11.74
CA ASP A 141 33.12 -11.17 -11.49
C ASP A 141 33.85 -11.04 -12.80
N LYS A 142 34.81 -10.10 -12.85
CA LYS A 142 35.66 -9.94 -14.00
C LYS A 142 36.32 -11.28 -14.10
N LYS A 143 35.79 -12.15 -14.97
CA LYS A 143 36.40 -13.44 -15.28
C LYS A 143 37.83 -13.08 -15.64
N LYS A 144 38.77 -13.38 -14.73
CA LYS A 144 40.19 -13.10 -14.92
C LYS A 144 40.57 -13.60 -16.31
N THR A 145 41.17 -12.73 -17.10
CA THR A 145 41.56 -13.09 -18.44
C THR A 145 42.55 -14.26 -18.40
N PRO A 146 42.69 -15.07 -19.46
CA PRO A 146 43.65 -16.18 -19.49
C PRO A 146 45.08 -15.73 -19.14
N ARG A 147 45.45 -14.51 -19.45
CA ARG A 147 46.75 -13.95 -19.10
C ARG A 147 46.91 -13.70 -17.59
N GLU A 148 45.87 -13.22 -16.92
CA GLU A 148 45.92 -12.99 -15.47
C GLU A 148 45.97 -14.29 -14.69
N ARG A 149 45.26 -15.34 -15.14
CA ARG A 149 45.30 -16.68 -14.58
C ARG A 149 46.66 -17.33 -14.73
N ASN A 150 47.33 -17.13 -15.85
CA ASN A 150 48.67 -17.66 -16.07
C ASN A 150 49.74 -16.94 -15.21
N LYS A 151 49.64 -15.62 -15.02
CA LYS A 151 50.53 -14.87 -14.11
C LYS A 151 50.42 -15.37 -12.67
N GLU A 152 49.20 -15.56 -12.17
CA GLU A 152 49.00 -16.07 -10.80
C GLU A 152 49.60 -17.48 -10.63
N ARG A 153 49.43 -18.37 -11.63
CA ARG A 153 50.04 -19.70 -11.61
C ARG A 153 51.59 -19.67 -11.62
N GLU A 154 52.20 -18.70 -12.30
CA GLU A 154 53.67 -18.53 -12.28
C GLU A 154 54.14 -17.96 -10.95
N GLU A 155 53.41 -17.01 -10.35
CA GLU A 155 53.72 -16.46 -9.02
C GLU A 155 53.57 -17.52 -7.91
N GLU A 156 52.53 -18.38 -7.97
CA GLU A 156 52.37 -19.48 -7.02
C GLU A 156 53.51 -20.54 -7.14
N LYS A 157 53.98 -20.79 -8.36
CA LYS A 157 55.11 -21.72 -8.57
C LYS A 157 56.42 -21.12 -8.05
N LYS A 158 56.60 -19.81 -8.07
CA LYS A 158 57.81 -19.13 -7.50
C LYS A 158 57.81 -19.06 -5.98
N LYS A 159 56.63 -19.09 -5.34
CA LYS A 159 56.51 -19.10 -3.87
C LYS A 159 56.67 -20.47 -3.25
N LYS A 160 56.64 -21.55 -4.04
CA LYS A 160 56.80 -22.96 -3.59
C LYS A 160 58.18 -23.53 -3.86
N LYS A 161 59.15 -22.70 -4.30
CA LYS A 161 60.55 -23.02 -4.47
C LYS A 161 61.40 -22.21 -3.48
#